data_783975f38d1dfe974d065161655a39e2
#
_entry.id   783975f38d1dfe974d065161655a39e2
#
_cell.length_a   1.000
_cell.length_b   1.000
_cell.length_c   1.000
_cell.angle_alpha   90.00
_cell.angle_beta   90.00
_cell.angle_gamma   90.00
#
_symmetry.space_group_name_H-M   'P 1'
#
loop_
_entity.id
_entity.type
_entity.pdbx_description
1 polymer ?
#
loop_
_entity_poly.entity_id
_entity_poly.type
_entity_poly.pdbx_seq_one_letter_code
_entity_poly.pdbx_strand_id
1 'polypeptide(L)'
;MRKALELDNAVAAELAGSEDAVLRALEGHLDCDVYLRGNVLTLEGDESAVDAAAAVVRELSELIAQGHEIAPGTIEAVARALDEDESPSRILEDVVWRHRATKVAPKTVNQKRYVDSIRQNTITFGIGPAGTGKTFLAVALAAAALSRREVNRIILTRPAVEAGERLGFLPGDLMAKVDPYLRPLFDALHDMLDPERVSQHLERGVIEVAPLAFMRGRTLNDSFIILDEAQNTSPEQMKMFLTRLGFNSKVVVTGDITQIDLPPQQDSGLVVVGEILDEVEGIEFVRFGEEDVVRHKLVRQIVAAYTEHSQRMAPELRPRMRA
;
A
#
# COMPACT_ATOMS: atom_id res chain seq x y z
N MET A 1 -9.15 -6.64 35.74
CA MET A 1 -10.18 -5.57 35.85
C MET A 1 -11.35 -5.90 34.93
N ARG A 2 -12.57 -5.44 35.26
CA ARG A 2 -13.74 -5.56 34.38
C ARG A 2 -14.34 -4.18 34.17
N LYS A 3 -14.54 -3.78 32.87
CA LYS A 3 -15.06 -2.46 32.46
C LYS A 3 -16.19 -2.64 31.45
N ALA A 4 -17.34 -2.02 31.71
CA ALA A 4 -18.48 -2.04 30.80
C ALA A 4 -18.60 -0.67 30.12
N LEU A 5 -18.75 -0.68 28.81
CA LEU A 5 -18.94 0.50 27.96
C LEU A 5 -20.33 0.42 27.33
N GLU A 6 -21.14 1.45 27.54
CA GLU A 6 -22.43 1.58 26.87
C GLU A 6 -22.20 2.29 25.53
N LEU A 7 -22.61 1.64 24.44
CA LEU A 7 -22.43 2.10 23.07
C LEU A 7 -23.76 2.55 22.47
N ASP A 8 -23.70 3.41 21.48
CA ASP A 8 -24.87 3.65 20.64
C ASP A 8 -25.26 2.37 19.88
N ASN A 9 -26.54 2.16 19.63
CA ASN A 9 -27.03 0.95 18.94
C ASN A 9 -26.41 0.78 17.53
N ALA A 10 -26.16 1.88 16.81
CA ALA A 10 -25.51 1.86 15.51
C ALA A 10 -24.05 1.40 15.64
N VAL A 11 -23.33 1.87 16.66
CA VAL A 11 -21.95 1.49 16.97
C VAL A 11 -21.88 0.00 17.36
N ALA A 12 -22.79 -0.44 18.22
CA ALA A 12 -22.85 -1.84 18.65
C ALA A 12 -23.12 -2.78 17.47
N ALA A 13 -24.00 -2.40 16.55
CA ALA A 13 -24.30 -3.18 15.35
C ALA A 13 -23.10 -3.26 14.39
N GLU A 14 -22.37 -2.17 14.21
CA GLU A 14 -21.18 -2.11 13.34
C GLU A 14 -20.01 -2.89 13.95
N LEU A 15 -19.80 -2.79 15.27
CA LEU A 15 -18.78 -3.57 15.98
C LEU A 15 -19.08 -5.08 16.02
N ALA A 16 -20.33 -5.49 16.06
CA ALA A 16 -20.70 -6.89 15.88
C ALA A 16 -20.32 -7.34 14.45
N GLY A 17 -20.63 -6.51 13.46
CA GLY A 17 -20.38 -6.80 12.06
C GLY A 17 -21.16 -8.01 11.54
N SER A 18 -20.89 -8.43 10.30
CA SER A 18 -21.46 -9.68 9.79
C SER A 18 -20.77 -10.89 10.45
N GLU A 19 -21.56 -11.77 11.08
CA GLU A 19 -21.07 -12.99 11.75
C GLU A 19 -20.02 -12.71 12.84
N ASP A 20 -20.15 -11.62 13.59
CA ASP A 20 -19.22 -11.20 14.66
C ASP A 20 -17.76 -11.03 14.19
N ALA A 21 -17.54 -10.72 12.92
CA ALA A 21 -16.21 -10.66 12.35
C ALA A 21 -15.35 -9.52 12.93
N VAL A 22 -15.96 -8.36 13.21
CA VAL A 22 -15.29 -7.22 13.83
C VAL A 22 -15.02 -7.51 15.31
N LEU A 23 -16.00 -8.10 16.01
CA LEU A 23 -15.83 -8.47 17.40
C LEU A 23 -14.71 -9.50 17.62
N ARG A 24 -14.65 -10.53 16.77
CA ARG A 24 -13.53 -11.50 16.78
C ARG A 24 -12.18 -10.88 16.43
N ALA A 25 -12.17 -9.87 15.59
CA ALA A 25 -10.94 -9.14 15.30
C ALA A 25 -10.52 -8.28 16.51
N LEU A 26 -11.46 -7.69 17.24
CA LEU A 26 -11.19 -7.02 18.51
C LEU A 26 -10.58 -7.97 19.53
N GLU A 27 -11.20 -9.13 19.76
CA GLU A 27 -10.67 -10.17 20.67
C GLU A 27 -9.26 -10.65 20.27
N GLY A 28 -8.96 -10.70 18.96
CA GLY A 28 -7.67 -11.13 18.45
C GLY A 28 -6.55 -10.07 18.53
N HIS A 29 -6.89 -8.80 18.73
CA HIS A 29 -5.91 -7.70 18.76
C HIS A 29 -5.78 -7.04 20.14
N LEU A 30 -6.72 -7.28 21.02
CA LEU A 30 -6.71 -6.72 22.38
C LEU A 30 -6.33 -7.84 23.35
N ASP A 31 -5.39 -7.55 24.26
CA ASP A 31 -4.92 -8.49 25.29
C ASP A 31 -5.93 -8.62 26.44
N CYS A 32 -7.24 -8.63 26.10
CA CYS A 32 -8.33 -8.80 27.06
C CYS A 32 -9.54 -9.48 26.41
N ASP A 33 -10.38 -10.12 27.22
CA ASP A 33 -11.63 -10.72 26.78
C ASP A 33 -12.66 -9.63 26.46
N VAL A 34 -13.39 -9.80 25.34
CA VAL A 34 -14.37 -8.83 24.84
C VAL A 34 -15.74 -9.49 24.69
N TYR A 35 -16.75 -8.97 25.36
CA TYR A 35 -18.11 -9.49 25.32
C TYR A 35 -19.08 -8.39 24.93
N LEU A 36 -19.88 -8.59 23.87
CA LEU A 36 -20.94 -7.67 23.46
C LEU A 36 -22.32 -8.29 23.75
N ARG A 37 -23.16 -7.59 24.53
CA ARG A 37 -24.55 -7.96 24.78
C ARG A 37 -25.45 -6.74 24.56
N GLY A 38 -26.23 -6.77 23.50
CA GLY A 38 -27.02 -5.61 23.09
C GLY A 38 -26.11 -4.44 22.73
N ASN A 39 -26.23 -3.33 23.45
CA ASN A 39 -25.37 -2.15 23.30
C ASN A 39 -24.30 -2.03 24.42
N VAL A 40 -24.11 -3.04 25.24
CA VAL A 40 -23.11 -3.05 26.32
C VAL A 40 -21.94 -3.94 25.93
N LEU A 41 -20.77 -3.32 25.76
CA LEU A 41 -19.50 -4.01 25.53
C LEU A 41 -18.75 -4.11 26.85
N THR A 42 -18.37 -5.33 27.22
CA THR A 42 -17.63 -5.62 28.44
C THR A 42 -16.23 -6.09 28.10
N LEU A 43 -15.24 -5.45 28.72
CA LEU A 43 -13.82 -5.77 28.63
C LEU A 43 -13.37 -6.38 29.95
N GLU A 44 -12.64 -7.51 29.90
CA GLU A 44 -12.18 -8.22 31.10
C GLU A 44 -10.72 -8.70 30.90
N GLY A 45 -9.84 -8.33 31.83
CA GLY A 45 -8.40 -8.64 31.77
C GLY A 45 -7.57 -7.82 32.75
N ASP A 46 -6.28 -7.70 32.47
CA ASP A 46 -5.37 -6.84 33.23
C ASP A 46 -5.76 -5.37 33.10
N GLU A 47 -5.48 -4.55 34.11
CA GLU A 47 -5.91 -3.15 34.16
C GLU A 47 -5.38 -2.33 32.95
N SER A 48 -4.10 -2.49 32.60
CA SER A 48 -3.48 -1.81 31.46
C SER A 48 -4.09 -2.24 30.13
N ALA A 49 -4.35 -3.55 29.96
CA ALA A 49 -4.95 -4.09 28.75
C ALA A 49 -6.40 -3.63 28.56
N VAL A 50 -7.20 -3.61 29.65
CA VAL A 50 -8.58 -3.12 29.62
C VAL A 50 -8.65 -1.62 29.32
N ASP A 51 -7.73 -0.81 29.84
CA ASP A 51 -7.72 0.62 29.56
C ASP A 51 -7.27 0.92 28.11
N ALA A 52 -6.27 0.22 27.58
CA ALA A 52 -5.89 0.29 26.17
C ALA A 52 -7.04 -0.13 25.25
N ALA A 53 -7.69 -1.27 25.55
CA ALA A 53 -8.85 -1.75 24.82
C ALA A 53 -10.03 -0.75 24.84
N ALA A 54 -10.27 -0.12 25.99
CA ALA A 54 -11.31 0.90 26.11
C ALA A 54 -11.00 2.17 25.27
N ALA A 55 -9.72 2.53 25.12
CA ALA A 55 -9.30 3.62 24.22
C ALA A 55 -9.57 3.25 22.75
N VAL A 56 -9.19 2.04 22.32
CA VAL A 56 -9.46 1.53 20.97
C VAL A 56 -10.96 1.56 20.66
N VAL A 57 -11.80 1.02 21.57
CA VAL A 57 -13.26 1.00 21.37
C VAL A 57 -13.84 2.42 21.28
N ARG A 58 -13.32 3.38 22.02
CA ARG A 58 -13.76 4.76 21.96
C ARG A 58 -13.46 5.38 20.61
N GLU A 59 -12.25 5.22 20.11
CA GLU A 59 -11.84 5.74 18.78
C GLU A 59 -12.65 5.08 17.66
N LEU A 60 -12.88 3.75 17.72
CA LEU A 60 -13.74 3.07 16.77
C LEU A 60 -15.18 3.61 16.81
N SER A 61 -15.70 3.92 17.99
CA SER A 61 -17.04 4.50 18.15
C SER A 61 -17.14 5.89 17.51
N GLU A 62 -16.09 6.71 17.66
CA GLU A 62 -16.04 8.02 17.00
C GLU A 62 -15.96 7.91 15.48
N LEU A 63 -15.16 6.97 14.95
CA LEU A 63 -15.08 6.70 13.51
C LEU A 63 -16.42 6.25 12.93
N ILE A 64 -17.15 5.36 13.62
CA ILE A 64 -18.48 4.92 13.22
C ILE A 64 -19.47 6.09 13.23
N ALA A 65 -19.43 6.93 14.27
CA ALA A 65 -20.29 8.11 14.37
C ALA A 65 -20.05 9.10 13.22
N GLN A 66 -18.83 9.14 12.67
CA GLN A 66 -18.46 9.94 11.49
C GLN A 66 -18.81 9.24 10.16
N GLY A 67 -19.40 8.03 10.20
CA GLY A 67 -19.83 7.29 9.02
C GLY A 67 -18.74 6.44 8.35
N HIS A 68 -17.66 6.09 9.07
CA HIS A 68 -16.66 5.14 8.59
C HIS A 68 -17.12 3.70 8.80
N GLU A 69 -16.98 2.87 7.79
CA GLU A 69 -17.14 1.42 7.90
C GLU A 69 -15.92 0.81 8.61
N ILE A 70 -16.18 -0.04 9.60
CA ILE A 70 -15.11 -0.71 10.34
C ILE A 70 -14.84 -2.10 9.76
N ALA A 71 -13.66 -2.27 9.21
CA ALA A 71 -13.14 -3.57 8.80
C ALA A 71 -12.18 -4.12 9.90
N PRO A 72 -11.91 -5.43 9.93
CA PRO A 72 -10.91 -5.98 10.85
C PRO A 72 -9.54 -5.29 10.83
N GLY A 73 -9.07 -4.85 9.65
CA GLY A 73 -7.82 -4.08 9.52
C GLY A 73 -7.89 -2.66 10.10
N THR A 74 -9.09 -2.09 10.28
CA THR A 74 -9.26 -0.78 10.93
C THR A 74 -8.94 -0.86 12.42
N ILE A 75 -9.27 -1.99 13.06
CA ILE A 75 -9.01 -2.23 14.50
C ILE A 75 -7.51 -2.20 14.78
N GLU A 76 -6.74 -2.94 13.98
CA GLU A 76 -5.29 -2.98 14.09
C GLU A 76 -4.65 -1.60 13.85
N ALA A 77 -5.15 -0.87 12.84
CA ALA A 77 -4.70 0.48 12.55
C ALA A 77 -4.96 1.45 13.71
N VAL A 78 -6.15 1.35 14.34
CA VAL A 78 -6.52 2.17 15.50
C VAL A 78 -5.68 1.82 16.73
N ALA A 79 -5.51 0.53 17.03
CA ALA A 79 -4.70 0.07 18.16
C ALA A 79 -3.25 0.57 18.02
N ARG A 80 -2.65 0.38 16.85
CA ARG A 80 -1.28 0.84 16.59
C ARG A 80 -1.14 2.36 16.62
N ALA A 81 -2.11 3.11 16.07
CA ALA A 81 -2.07 4.57 16.12
C ALA A 81 -2.08 5.07 17.57
N LEU A 82 -2.87 4.44 18.44
CA LEU A 82 -2.89 4.77 19.86
C LEU A 82 -1.58 4.41 20.58
N ASP A 83 -0.94 3.29 20.22
CA ASP A 83 0.37 2.90 20.74
C ASP A 83 1.48 3.88 20.31
N GLU A 84 1.37 4.47 19.11
CA GLU A 84 2.29 5.48 18.58
C GLU A 84 1.89 6.93 18.96
N ASP A 85 0.88 7.10 19.84
CA ASP A 85 0.34 8.41 20.27
C ASP A 85 -0.19 9.27 19.11
N GLU A 86 -0.68 8.61 18.05
CA GLU A 86 -1.30 9.24 16.88
C GLU A 86 -2.83 9.17 16.95
N SER A 87 -3.51 10.15 16.35
CA SER A 87 -4.98 10.18 16.28
C SER A 87 -5.49 9.35 15.09
N PRO A 88 -6.22 8.24 15.33
CA PRO A 88 -6.78 7.40 14.26
C PRO A 88 -7.71 8.16 13.31
N SER A 89 -8.50 9.10 13.80
CA SER A 89 -9.38 9.97 12.99
C SER A 89 -8.58 10.79 11.99
N ARG A 90 -7.41 11.32 12.37
CA ARG A 90 -6.52 12.05 11.45
C ARG A 90 -5.99 11.19 10.30
N ILE A 91 -5.79 9.90 10.54
CA ILE A 91 -5.32 8.96 9.53
C ILE A 91 -6.40 8.74 8.48
N LEU A 92 -7.63 8.44 8.91
CA LEU A 92 -8.73 8.05 8.05
C LEU A 92 -9.45 9.24 7.38
N GLU A 93 -9.34 10.45 7.95
CA GLU A 93 -9.89 11.68 7.38
C GLU A 93 -8.99 12.32 6.31
N ASP A 94 -7.74 11.90 6.18
CA ASP A 94 -6.81 12.44 5.20
C ASP A 94 -7.19 12.03 3.78
N VAL A 95 -8.10 12.77 3.18
CA VAL A 95 -8.55 12.52 1.80
C VAL A 95 -7.47 12.94 0.82
N VAL A 96 -6.79 11.95 0.27
CA VAL A 96 -5.76 12.13 -0.76
C VAL A 96 -6.39 12.59 -2.08
N TRP A 97 -7.47 11.93 -2.48
CA TRP A 97 -8.15 12.16 -3.75
C TRP A 97 -9.64 11.90 -3.66
N ARG A 98 -10.42 12.67 -4.39
CA ARG A 98 -11.86 12.44 -4.61
C ARG A 98 -12.18 12.45 -6.09
N HIS A 99 -12.83 11.38 -6.54
CA HIS A 99 -13.35 11.31 -7.88
C HIS A 99 -14.75 10.68 -7.85
N ARG A 100 -15.75 11.42 -8.32
CA ARG A 100 -17.19 11.04 -8.23
C ARG A 100 -17.56 10.66 -6.78
N ALA A 101 -18.05 9.43 -6.57
CA ALA A 101 -18.37 8.89 -5.24
C ALA A 101 -17.16 8.26 -4.54
N THR A 102 -16.03 8.07 -5.24
CA THR A 102 -14.85 7.41 -4.67
C THR A 102 -14.01 8.39 -3.87
N LYS A 103 -13.77 8.05 -2.61
CA LYS A 103 -12.87 8.76 -1.69
C LYS A 103 -11.65 7.88 -1.47
N VAL A 104 -10.46 8.38 -1.81
CA VAL A 104 -9.19 7.71 -1.54
C VAL A 104 -8.57 8.35 -0.30
N ALA A 105 -8.37 7.54 0.72
CA ALA A 105 -7.74 7.92 1.98
C ALA A 105 -6.84 6.76 2.46
N PRO A 106 -5.81 7.03 3.28
CA PRO A 106 -5.08 5.98 3.97
C PRO A 106 -6.02 5.12 4.83
N LYS A 107 -5.76 3.83 4.90
CA LYS A 107 -6.51 2.88 5.72
C LYS A 107 -5.66 2.30 6.85
N THR A 108 -4.35 2.52 6.84
CA THR A 108 -3.42 2.08 7.88
C THR A 108 -2.45 3.21 8.23
N VAL A 109 -1.79 3.10 9.40
CA VAL A 109 -0.77 4.07 9.86
C VAL A 109 0.37 4.17 8.84
N ASN A 110 0.88 3.03 8.35
CA ASN A 110 1.96 3.04 7.37
C ASN A 110 1.52 3.64 6.03
N GLN A 111 0.25 3.46 5.61
CA GLN A 111 -0.30 4.18 4.46
C GLN A 111 -0.33 5.69 4.70
N LYS A 112 -0.69 6.14 5.91
CA LYS A 112 -0.67 7.56 6.27
C LYS A 112 0.76 8.11 6.24
N ARG A 113 1.73 7.43 6.87
CA ARG A 113 3.16 7.78 6.82
C ARG A 113 3.66 7.89 5.38
N TYR A 114 3.26 6.95 4.52
CA TYR A 114 3.62 6.95 3.11
C TYR A 114 3.04 8.16 2.37
N VAL A 115 1.78 8.48 2.59
CA VAL A 115 1.13 9.68 2.01
C VAL A 115 1.85 10.94 2.46
N ASP A 116 2.16 11.07 3.74
CA ASP A 116 2.86 12.24 4.28
C ASP A 116 4.30 12.32 3.77
N SER A 117 4.99 11.19 3.70
CA SER A 117 6.33 11.09 3.14
C SER A 117 6.36 11.57 1.68
N ILE A 118 5.42 11.13 0.85
CA ILE A 118 5.30 11.57 -0.55
C ILE A 118 5.05 13.08 -0.63
N ARG A 119 4.28 13.66 0.30
CA ARG A 119 4.02 15.10 0.32
C ARG A 119 5.26 15.90 0.68
N GLN A 120 6.04 15.43 1.64
CA GLN A 120 7.16 16.14 2.24
C GLN A 120 8.48 15.97 1.49
N ASN A 121 8.74 14.79 0.93
CA ASN A 121 10.01 14.44 0.32
C ASN A 121 10.00 14.53 -1.21
N THR A 122 11.17 14.66 -1.80
CA THR A 122 11.37 14.67 -3.26
C THR A 122 11.30 13.25 -3.81
N ILE A 123 11.88 12.28 -3.11
CA ILE A 123 11.85 10.86 -3.47
C ILE A 123 11.30 10.06 -2.30
N THR A 124 10.32 9.22 -2.55
CA THR A 124 9.77 8.31 -1.54
C THR A 124 9.75 6.89 -2.08
N PHE A 125 10.31 5.98 -1.28
CA PHE A 125 10.26 4.54 -1.53
C PHE A 125 9.15 3.91 -0.69
N GLY A 126 8.21 3.22 -1.32
CA GLY A 126 7.18 2.40 -0.69
C GLY A 126 7.50 0.93 -0.89
N ILE A 127 7.98 0.24 0.15
CA ILE A 127 8.48 -1.14 0.08
C ILE A 127 7.62 -2.05 0.95
N GLY A 128 7.14 -3.16 0.40
CA GLY A 128 6.41 -4.16 1.16
C GLY A 128 5.47 -5.02 0.31
N PRO A 129 4.67 -5.91 0.95
CA PRO A 129 3.87 -6.91 0.26
C PRO A 129 2.88 -6.34 -0.75
N ALA A 130 2.50 -7.15 -1.73
CA ALA A 130 1.44 -6.82 -2.68
C ALA A 130 0.09 -6.62 -1.95
N GLY A 131 -0.70 -5.63 -2.38
CA GLY A 131 -2.02 -5.34 -1.80
C GLY A 131 -2.01 -4.35 -0.64
N THR A 132 -0.87 -3.75 -0.28
CA THR A 132 -0.75 -2.68 0.72
C THR A 132 -1.09 -1.28 0.18
N GLY A 133 -1.52 -1.16 -1.07
CA GLY A 133 -1.98 0.09 -1.67
C GLY A 133 -0.89 1.06 -2.12
N LYS A 134 0.39 0.66 -2.16
CA LYS A 134 1.54 1.52 -2.52
C LYS A 134 1.34 2.27 -3.84
N THR A 135 1.15 1.53 -4.91
CA THR A 135 0.98 2.09 -6.26
C THR A 135 -0.33 2.88 -6.37
N PHE A 136 -1.41 2.38 -5.78
CA PHE A 136 -2.72 3.03 -5.76
C PHE A 136 -2.68 4.41 -5.10
N LEU A 137 -2.08 4.53 -3.90
CA LEU A 137 -1.93 5.80 -3.20
C LEU A 137 -0.98 6.75 -3.91
N ALA A 138 0.11 6.24 -4.52
CA ALA A 138 1.01 7.06 -5.32
C ALA A 138 0.31 7.66 -6.54
N VAL A 139 -0.51 6.88 -7.26
CA VAL A 139 -1.30 7.37 -8.41
C VAL A 139 -2.36 8.38 -7.97
N ALA A 140 -3.01 8.16 -6.82
CA ALA A 140 -3.97 9.11 -6.26
C ALA A 140 -3.32 10.47 -5.93
N LEU A 141 -2.13 10.45 -5.32
CA LEU A 141 -1.35 11.66 -5.05
C LEU A 141 -0.87 12.36 -6.33
N ALA A 142 -0.47 11.59 -7.33
CA ALA A 142 -0.10 12.13 -8.64
C ALA A 142 -1.28 12.84 -9.32
N ALA A 143 -2.48 12.22 -9.29
CA ALA A 143 -3.70 12.82 -9.81
C ALA A 143 -4.07 14.11 -9.05
N ALA A 144 -3.91 14.12 -7.73
CA ALA A 144 -4.12 15.30 -6.90
C ALA A 144 -3.14 16.42 -7.23
N ALA A 145 -1.84 16.10 -7.36
CA ALA A 145 -0.80 17.09 -7.71
C ALA A 145 -1.02 17.68 -9.11
N LEU A 146 -1.40 16.85 -10.10
CA LEU A 146 -1.75 17.31 -11.45
C LEU A 146 -2.98 18.22 -11.42
N SER A 147 -4.02 17.85 -10.67
CA SER A 147 -5.25 18.65 -10.55
C SER A 147 -5.01 20.01 -9.89
N ARG A 148 -4.09 20.08 -8.91
CA ARG A 148 -3.67 21.32 -8.23
C ARG A 148 -2.63 22.11 -9.03
N ARG A 149 -2.19 21.60 -10.17
CA ARG A 149 -1.12 22.19 -10.99
C ARG A 149 0.22 22.32 -10.26
N GLU A 150 0.48 21.46 -9.30
CA GLU A 150 1.77 21.33 -8.61
C GLU A 150 2.80 20.70 -9.55
N VAL A 151 2.33 19.86 -10.49
CA VAL A 151 3.10 19.26 -11.57
C VAL A 151 2.37 19.44 -12.90
N ASN A 152 3.11 19.39 -14.00
CA ASN A 152 2.55 19.49 -15.34
C ASN A 152 2.31 18.12 -16.00
N ARG A 153 2.95 17.07 -15.48
CA ARG A 153 2.87 15.71 -16.05
C ARG A 153 2.89 14.64 -14.97
N ILE A 154 2.29 13.51 -15.31
CA ILE A 154 2.42 12.24 -14.58
C ILE A 154 3.16 11.26 -15.48
N ILE A 155 4.20 10.63 -14.96
CA ILE A 155 4.98 9.61 -15.66
C ILE A 155 4.94 8.33 -14.85
N LEU A 156 4.30 7.30 -15.40
CA LEU A 156 4.22 5.97 -14.82
C LEU A 156 5.15 5.04 -15.57
N THR A 157 6.04 4.40 -14.86
CA THR A 157 7.00 3.49 -15.49
C THR A 157 7.17 2.22 -14.68
N ARG A 158 7.50 1.14 -15.38
CA ARG A 158 7.71 -0.19 -14.81
C ARG A 158 8.84 -0.88 -15.56
N PRO A 159 9.72 -1.64 -14.89
CA PRO A 159 10.69 -2.48 -15.57
C PRO A 159 9.95 -3.55 -16.37
N ALA A 160 10.35 -3.75 -17.62
CA ALA A 160 9.88 -4.87 -18.42
C ALA A 160 10.72 -6.10 -18.06
N VAL A 161 10.24 -6.94 -17.17
CA VAL A 161 10.89 -8.18 -16.77
C VAL A 161 10.11 -9.35 -17.35
N GLU A 162 10.82 -10.30 -17.94
CA GLU A 162 10.24 -11.55 -18.43
C GLU A 162 9.95 -12.48 -17.23
N ALA A 163 8.79 -12.33 -16.58
CA ALA A 163 8.33 -13.26 -15.56
C ALA A 163 7.95 -14.61 -16.22
N GLY A 164 8.93 -15.47 -16.45
CA GLY A 164 8.72 -16.84 -16.97
C GLY A 164 8.36 -16.95 -18.45
N GLU A 165 7.80 -15.91 -19.06
CA GLU A 165 7.51 -15.85 -20.50
C GLU A 165 8.47 -14.90 -21.20
N ARG A 166 9.28 -15.42 -22.12
CA ARG A 166 10.23 -14.61 -22.88
C ARG A 166 9.47 -13.63 -23.78
N LEU A 167 9.67 -12.32 -23.61
CA LEU A 167 9.12 -11.26 -24.47
C LEU A 167 9.28 -11.56 -25.98
N GLY A 168 10.26 -12.37 -26.34
CA GLY A 168 10.48 -12.84 -27.70
C GLY A 168 9.38 -13.70 -28.29
N PHE A 169 8.53 -14.34 -27.49
CA PHE A 169 7.44 -15.24 -27.96
C PHE A 169 6.09 -14.53 -28.13
N LEU A 170 5.93 -13.31 -27.63
CA LEU A 170 4.69 -12.55 -27.83
C LEU A 170 4.66 -11.97 -29.26
N PRO A 171 3.55 -12.09 -29.99
CA PRO A 171 3.39 -11.48 -31.30
C PRO A 171 3.23 -9.95 -31.17
N GLY A 172 3.74 -9.18 -32.15
CA GLY A 172 3.61 -7.75 -32.20
C GLY A 172 4.92 -6.98 -32.05
N ASP A 173 4.83 -5.67 -32.15
CA ASP A 173 5.95 -4.76 -31.89
C ASP A 173 6.31 -4.70 -30.38
N LEU A 174 7.39 -3.98 -30.05
CA LEU A 174 7.87 -3.89 -28.67
C LEU A 174 6.80 -3.33 -27.73
N MET A 175 6.00 -2.35 -28.18
CA MET A 175 4.96 -1.74 -27.36
C MET A 175 3.82 -2.71 -27.08
N ALA A 176 3.36 -3.47 -28.08
CA ALA A 176 2.34 -4.48 -27.92
C ALA A 176 2.77 -5.60 -26.95
N LYS A 177 4.06 -5.91 -26.88
CA LYS A 177 4.62 -6.90 -25.96
C LYS A 177 4.72 -6.40 -24.52
N VAL A 178 4.90 -5.10 -24.30
CA VAL A 178 5.04 -4.48 -22.97
C VAL A 178 3.68 -4.07 -22.40
N ASP A 179 2.67 -3.85 -23.24
CA ASP A 179 1.32 -3.42 -22.83
C ASP A 179 0.72 -4.23 -21.67
N PRO A 180 0.77 -5.57 -21.64
CA PRO A 180 0.23 -6.34 -20.52
C PRO A 180 0.85 -6.01 -19.16
N TYR A 181 2.13 -5.64 -19.14
CA TYR A 181 2.84 -5.28 -17.91
C TYR A 181 2.51 -3.87 -17.42
N LEU A 182 1.98 -3.02 -18.30
CA LEU A 182 1.59 -1.65 -17.97
C LEU A 182 0.11 -1.54 -17.59
N ARG A 183 -0.72 -2.56 -17.86
CA ARG A 183 -2.16 -2.56 -17.54
C ARG A 183 -2.49 -2.18 -16.10
N PRO A 184 -1.81 -2.71 -15.06
CA PRO A 184 -2.11 -2.33 -13.69
C PRO A 184 -1.97 -0.83 -13.42
N LEU A 185 -1.09 -0.13 -14.14
CA LEU A 185 -0.93 1.32 -14.05
C LEU A 185 -2.10 2.06 -14.73
N PHE A 186 -2.59 1.54 -15.85
CA PHE A 186 -3.80 2.08 -16.49
C PHE A 186 -5.04 1.85 -15.63
N ASP A 187 -5.17 0.68 -15.01
CA ASP A 187 -6.29 0.37 -14.09
C ASP A 187 -6.29 1.37 -12.92
N ALA A 188 -5.13 1.61 -12.28
CA ALA A 188 -5.02 2.60 -11.23
C ALA A 188 -5.36 4.03 -11.68
N LEU A 189 -5.01 4.42 -12.92
CA LEU A 189 -5.40 5.72 -13.48
C LEU A 189 -6.91 5.82 -13.70
N HIS A 190 -7.55 4.75 -14.20
CA HIS A 190 -9.00 4.71 -14.42
C HIS A 190 -9.80 4.73 -13.12
N ASP A 191 -9.23 4.24 -12.02
CA ASP A 191 -9.82 4.37 -10.69
C ASP A 191 -9.81 5.84 -10.19
N MET A 192 -8.83 6.64 -10.65
CA MET A 192 -8.65 8.03 -10.22
C MET A 192 -9.29 9.05 -11.17
N LEU A 193 -9.41 8.75 -12.44
CA LEU A 193 -9.84 9.69 -13.48
C LEU A 193 -10.86 9.04 -14.41
N ASP A 194 -11.74 9.84 -15.03
CA ASP A 194 -12.63 9.35 -16.08
C ASP A 194 -11.84 8.80 -17.27
N PRO A 195 -12.25 7.67 -17.88
CA PRO A 195 -11.55 7.06 -19.03
C PRO A 195 -11.30 8.05 -20.18
N GLU A 196 -12.27 8.93 -20.45
CA GLU A 196 -12.14 9.98 -21.48
C GLU A 196 -11.03 10.98 -21.12
N ARG A 197 -10.91 11.37 -19.86
CA ARG A 197 -9.83 12.25 -19.39
C ARG A 197 -8.47 11.57 -19.43
N VAL A 198 -8.39 10.29 -19.07
CA VAL A 198 -7.16 9.50 -19.19
C VAL A 198 -6.69 9.50 -20.64
N SER A 199 -7.59 9.17 -21.59
CA SER A 199 -7.28 9.15 -23.02
C SER A 199 -6.79 10.51 -23.52
N GLN A 200 -7.47 11.60 -23.17
CA GLN A 200 -7.06 12.97 -23.56
C GLN A 200 -5.70 13.36 -22.96
N HIS A 201 -5.41 12.98 -21.73
CA HIS A 201 -4.14 13.26 -21.08
C HIS A 201 -2.98 12.45 -21.69
N LEU A 202 -3.23 11.20 -22.09
CA LEU A 202 -2.26 10.37 -22.81
C LEU A 202 -1.94 10.95 -24.19
N GLU A 203 -2.96 11.33 -24.96
CA GLU A 203 -2.79 11.95 -26.29
C GLU A 203 -2.00 13.26 -26.23
N ARG A 204 -2.19 14.05 -25.17
CA ARG A 204 -1.49 15.34 -24.96
C ARG A 204 -0.12 15.20 -24.30
N GLY A 205 0.29 13.99 -23.92
CA GLY A 205 1.52 13.74 -23.18
C GLY A 205 1.55 14.32 -21.76
N VAL A 206 0.37 14.64 -21.19
CA VAL A 206 0.21 15.05 -19.78
C VAL A 206 0.33 13.83 -18.85
N ILE A 207 -0.17 12.68 -19.29
CA ILE A 207 0.09 11.38 -18.66
C ILE A 207 0.90 10.55 -19.66
N GLU A 208 1.94 9.92 -19.18
CA GLU A 208 2.78 9.00 -19.94
C GLU A 208 2.91 7.68 -19.17
N VAL A 209 2.63 6.58 -19.84
CA VAL A 209 2.85 5.22 -19.30
C VAL A 209 3.84 4.53 -20.23
N ALA A 210 5.02 4.20 -19.71
CA ALA A 210 6.11 3.69 -20.55
C ALA A 210 7.04 2.74 -19.79
N PRO A 211 7.71 1.81 -20.49
CA PRO A 211 8.77 0.99 -19.90
C PRO A 211 9.91 1.83 -19.34
N LEU A 212 10.53 1.37 -18.28
CA LEU A 212 11.67 2.03 -17.62
C LEU A 212 12.81 2.39 -18.61
N ALA A 213 13.06 1.54 -19.58
CA ALA A 213 14.11 1.77 -20.58
C ALA A 213 13.93 3.10 -21.37
N PHE A 214 12.68 3.57 -21.51
CA PHE A 214 12.36 4.81 -22.24
C PHE A 214 12.66 6.08 -21.43
N MET A 215 13.03 5.94 -20.17
CA MET A 215 13.47 7.05 -19.32
C MET A 215 14.93 7.43 -19.58
N ARG A 216 15.70 6.60 -20.27
CA ARG A 216 17.12 6.84 -20.51
C ARG A 216 17.37 8.12 -21.32
N GLY A 217 18.31 8.95 -20.85
CA GLY A 217 18.71 10.20 -21.55
C GLY A 217 17.74 11.37 -21.39
N ARG A 218 16.67 11.20 -20.60
CA ARG A 218 15.68 12.26 -20.34
C ARG A 218 16.01 13.01 -19.05
N THR A 219 15.47 14.22 -18.92
CA THR A 219 15.35 14.98 -17.69
C THR A 219 13.86 15.29 -17.48
N LEU A 220 13.30 14.86 -16.38
CA LEU A 220 11.88 14.89 -16.12
C LEU A 220 11.56 16.04 -15.16
N ASN A 221 11.34 17.25 -15.73
CA ASN A 221 10.98 18.44 -14.99
C ASN A 221 9.47 18.55 -14.79
N ASP A 222 9.04 19.23 -13.73
CA ASP A 222 7.65 19.56 -13.41
C ASP A 222 6.73 18.32 -13.47
N SER A 223 7.23 17.18 -12.98
CA SER A 223 6.62 15.87 -13.17
C SER A 223 6.44 15.12 -11.87
N PHE A 224 5.32 14.40 -11.74
CA PHE A 224 5.14 13.36 -10.74
C PHE A 224 5.47 12.02 -11.40
N ILE A 225 6.51 11.36 -10.92
CA ILE A 225 7.09 10.17 -11.56
C ILE A 225 6.92 8.97 -10.63
N ILE A 226 6.35 7.88 -11.14
CA ILE A 226 6.17 6.64 -10.39
C ILE A 226 6.92 5.52 -11.10
N LEU A 227 7.82 4.85 -10.37
CA LEU A 227 8.42 3.59 -10.77
C LEU A 227 7.78 2.45 -9.96
N ASP A 228 7.00 1.63 -10.63
CA ASP A 228 6.34 0.48 -10.04
C ASP A 228 7.13 -0.81 -10.28
N GLU A 229 6.97 -1.82 -9.38
CA GLU A 229 7.69 -3.10 -9.40
C GLU A 229 9.22 -2.94 -9.45
N ALA A 230 9.72 -1.97 -8.70
CA ALA A 230 11.12 -1.54 -8.73
C ALA A 230 12.11 -2.61 -8.23
N GLN A 231 11.64 -3.64 -7.51
CA GLN A 231 12.46 -4.79 -7.13
C GLN A 231 13.03 -5.53 -8.34
N ASN A 232 12.39 -5.37 -9.50
CA ASN A 232 12.79 -5.98 -10.76
C ASN A 232 13.71 -5.07 -11.61
N THR A 233 14.34 -4.09 -10.99
CA THR A 233 15.40 -3.28 -11.62
C THR A 233 16.78 -3.77 -11.20
N SER A 234 17.78 -3.64 -12.09
CA SER A 234 19.18 -3.74 -11.66
C SER A 234 19.62 -2.46 -10.92
N PRO A 235 20.74 -2.49 -10.16
CA PRO A 235 21.32 -1.30 -9.55
C PRO A 235 21.61 -0.17 -10.57
N GLU A 236 22.09 -0.52 -11.77
CA GLU A 236 22.35 0.43 -12.85
C GLU A 236 21.06 1.05 -13.39
N GLN A 237 19.97 0.25 -13.51
CA GLN A 237 18.67 0.74 -13.94
C GLN A 237 18.06 1.67 -12.90
N MET A 238 18.14 1.32 -11.61
CA MET A 238 17.69 2.18 -10.51
C MET A 238 18.45 3.50 -10.50
N LYS A 239 19.79 3.47 -10.56
CA LYS A 239 20.62 4.67 -10.67
C LYS A 239 20.27 5.50 -11.90
N MET A 240 20.13 4.85 -13.06
CA MET A 240 19.73 5.51 -14.29
C MET A 240 18.40 6.23 -14.12
N PHE A 241 17.40 5.61 -13.50
CA PHE A 241 16.08 6.17 -13.28
C PHE A 241 16.11 7.36 -12.30
N LEU A 242 16.69 7.21 -11.13
CA LEU A 242 16.75 8.25 -10.11
C LEU A 242 17.46 9.52 -10.61
N THR A 243 18.45 9.35 -11.47
CA THR A 243 19.16 10.48 -12.10
C THR A 243 18.36 11.15 -13.25
N ARG A 244 17.11 10.74 -13.51
CA ARG A 244 16.17 11.45 -14.42
C ARG A 244 15.39 12.55 -13.73
N LEU A 245 15.43 12.59 -12.39
CA LEU A 245 14.78 13.63 -11.61
C LEU A 245 15.20 15.02 -12.11
N GLY A 246 14.21 15.82 -12.47
CA GLY A 246 14.37 17.21 -12.87
C GLY A 246 13.84 18.17 -11.82
N PHE A 247 13.88 19.46 -12.11
CA PHE A 247 13.38 20.49 -11.22
C PHE A 247 11.86 20.39 -11.04
N ASN A 248 11.39 20.75 -9.84
CA ASN A 248 9.97 20.76 -9.46
C ASN A 248 9.30 19.39 -9.67
N SER A 249 10.06 18.32 -9.55
CA SER A 249 9.54 16.96 -9.74
C SER A 249 9.57 16.17 -8.46
N LYS A 250 8.69 15.18 -8.39
CA LYS A 250 8.54 14.24 -7.30
C LYS A 250 8.63 12.82 -7.85
N VAL A 251 9.36 11.96 -7.15
CA VAL A 251 9.55 10.55 -7.51
C VAL A 251 8.98 9.66 -6.42
N VAL A 252 8.19 8.70 -6.81
CA VAL A 252 7.72 7.62 -5.94
C VAL A 252 8.17 6.30 -6.54
N VAL A 253 8.82 5.47 -5.73
CA VAL A 253 9.30 4.14 -6.10
C VAL A 253 8.56 3.11 -5.29
N THR A 254 7.85 2.18 -5.94
CA THR A 254 7.10 1.13 -5.28
C THR A 254 7.67 -0.25 -5.62
N GLY A 255 7.66 -1.16 -4.67
CA GLY A 255 8.11 -2.53 -4.92
C GLY A 255 7.92 -3.48 -3.74
N ASP A 256 8.12 -4.75 -4.03
CA ASP A 256 8.04 -5.87 -3.07
C ASP A 256 9.32 -6.70 -3.14
N ILE A 257 10.19 -6.56 -2.14
CA ILE A 257 11.48 -7.28 -2.11
C ILE A 257 11.33 -8.80 -1.95
N THR A 258 10.13 -9.31 -1.70
CA THR A 258 9.85 -10.74 -1.66
C THR A 258 9.49 -11.32 -3.03
N GLN A 259 9.22 -10.46 -4.03
CA GLN A 259 8.80 -10.83 -5.38
C GLN A 259 9.83 -10.37 -6.44
N ILE A 260 11.09 -10.79 -6.25
CA ILE A 260 12.18 -10.47 -7.18
C ILE A 260 12.22 -11.53 -8.28
N ASP A 261 11.90 -11.12 -9.52
CA ASP A 261 11.90 -11.98 -10.72
C ASP A 261 13.20 -11.86 -11.55
N LEU A 262 14.23 -11.23 -10.99
CA LEU A 262 15.54 -11.10 -11.64
C LEU A 262 16.29 -12.45 -11.65
N PRO A 263 17.21 -12.65 -12.63
CA PRO A 263 18.11 -13.80 -12.61
C PRO A 263 18.88 -13.91 -11.29
N PRO A 264 19.16 -15.13 -10.78
CA PRO A 264 19.78 -15.35 -9.46
C PRO A 264 21.14 -14.66 -9.24
N GLN A 265 21.83 -14.29 -10.32
CA GLN A 265 23.14 -13.61 -10.26
C GLN A 265 23.03 -12.08 -10.30
N GLN A 266 21.83 -11.53 -10.36
CA GLN A 266 21.58 -10.10 -10.49
C GLN A 266 20.92 -9.57 -9.23
N ASP A 267 21.57 -8.60 -8.59
CA ASP A 267 21.03 -7.94 -7.42
C ASP A 267 19.84 -7.04 -7.80
N SER A 268 18.89 -6.93 -6.89
CA SER A 268 17.77 -5.99 -7.03
C SER A 268 18.23 -4.57 -6.73
N GLY A 269 18.01 -3.65 -7.67
CA GLY A 269 18.28 -2.24 -7.49
C GLY A 269 17.50 -1.62 -6.33
N LEU A 270 16.29 -2.12 -6.03
CA LEU A 270 15.51 -1.66 -4.90
C LEU A 270 16.14 -2.05 -3.55
N VAL A 271 16.75 -3.24 -3.45
CA VAL A 271 17.44 -3.68 -2.24
C VAL A 271 18.71 -2.86 -2.03
N VAL A 272 19.53 -2.76 -3.08
CA VAL A 272 20.83 -2.05 -3.02
C VAL A 272 20.66 -0.57 -2.74
N VAL A 273 19.63 0.09 -3.32
CA VAL A 273 19.42 1.53 -3.12
C VAL A 273 19.06 1.88 -1.67
N GLY A 274 18.41 0.98 -0.94
CA GLY A 274 18.09 1.17 0.47
C GLY A 274 19.35 1.27 1.36
N GLU A 275 20.43 0.59 0.98
CA GLU A 275 21.71 0.67 1.70
C GLU A 275 22.52 1.93 1.34
N ILE A 276 22.32 2.46 0.12
CA ILE A 276 23.13 3.58 -0.40
C ILE A 276 22.52 4.95 -0.06
N LEU A 277 21.19 5.07 -0.05
CA LEU A 277 20.49 6.35 0.01
C LEU A 277 19.74 6.61 1.33
N ASP A 278 19.87 5.76 2.35
CA ASP A 278 19.12 5.83 3.60
C ASP A 278 19.35 7.16 4.37
N GLU A 279 20.55 7.75 4.23
CA GLU A 279 20.91 9.01 4.91
C GLU A 279 20.83 10.25 4.02
N VAL A 280 20.27 10.14 2.80
CA VAL A 280 20.23 11.27 1.84
C VAL A 280 18.98 12.12 2.12
N GLU A 281 19.20 13.40 2.46
CA GLU A 281 18.12 14.37 2.69
C GLU A 281 17.16 14.48 1.50
N GLY A 282 15.86 14.49 1.77
CA GLY A 282 14.80 14.53 0.75
C GLY A 282 14.46 13.18 0.12
N ILE A 283 15.06 12.11 0.65
CA ILE A 283 14.71 10.71 0.32
C ILE A 283 14.16 10.03 1.57
N GLU A 284 13.05 9.32 1.43
CA GLU A 284 12.39 8.61 2.53
C GLU A 284 12.01 7.20 2.14
N PHE A 285 12.20 6.25 3.06
CA PHE A 285 11.86 4.83 2.89
C PHE A 285 10.73 4.45 3.84
N VAL A 286 9.55 4.17 3.29
CA VAL A 286 8.40 3.67 4.04
C VAL A 286 8.24 2.17 3.79
N ARG A 287 8.24 1.40 4.89
CA ARG A 287 8.08 -0.06 4.85
C ARG A 287 6.67 -0.44 5.27
N PHE A 288 6.06 -1.32 4.49
CA PHE A 288 4.75 -1.90 4.76
C PHE A 288 4.92 -3.34 5.20
N GLY A 289 4.06 -3.78 6.12
CA GLY A 289 3.99 -5.14 6.60
C GLY A 289 2.76 -5.90 6.06
N GLU A 290 2.61 -7.15 6.50
CA GLU A 290 1.43 -7.98 6.22
C GLU A 290 0.14 -7.35 6.76
N GLU A 291 0.24 -6.60 7.84
CA GLU A 291 -0.84 -5.85 8.49
C GLU A 291 -1.43 -4.73 7.63
N ASP A 292 -0.65 -4.20 6.70
CA ASP A 292 -1.08 -3.14 5.77
C ASP A 292 -1.83 -3.68 4.55
N VAL A 293 -1.96 -5.00 4.43
CA VAL A 293 -2.61 -5.64 3.28
C VAL A 293 -4.11 -5.42 3.31
N VAL A 294 -4.59 -4.54 2.41
CA VAL A 294 -6.01 -4.25 2.22
C VAL A 294 -6.56 -5.13 1.10
N ARG A 295 -7.08 -6.30 1.45
CA ARG A 295 -7.63 -7.27 0.49
C ARG A 295 -8.98 -7.80 0.93
N HIS A 296 -9.77 -8.26 -0.03
CA HIS A 296 -11.01 -8.98 0.24
C HIS A 296 -10.74 -10.18 1.17
N LYS A 297 -11.62 -10.41 2.18
CA LYS A 297 -11.49 -11.47 3.20
C LYS A 297 -11.15 -12.83 2.59
N LEU A 298 -11.85 -13.21 1.50
CA LEU A 298 -11.61 -14.48 0.82
C LEU A 298 -10.19 -14.57 0.24
N VAL A 299 -9.66 -13.48 -0.33
CA VAL A 299 -8.30 -13.47 -0.89
C VAL A 299 -7.26 -13.66 0.22
N ARG A 300 -7.45 -13.05 1.40
CA ARG A 300 -6.59 -13.29 2.57
C ARG A 300 -6.61 -14.75 3.00
N GLN A 301 -7.80 -15.37 3.07
CA GLN A 301 -7.96 -16.79 3.41
C GLN A 301 -7.28 -17.71 2.39
N ILE A 302 -7.37 -17.40 1.09
CA ILE A 302 -6.69 -18.16 0.03
C ILE A 302 -5.17 -18.06 0.23
N VAL A 303 -4.62 -16.86 0.40
CA VAL A 303 -3.17 -16.67 0.60
C VAL A 303 -2.68 -17.41 1.84
N ALA A 304 -3.38 -17.28 2.98
CA ALA A 304 -3.05 -18.00 4.20
C ALA A 304 -3.04 -19.52 4.00
N ALA A 305 -4.03 -20.08 3.32
CA ALA A 305 -4.10 -21.52 3.03
C ALA A 305 -2.93 -22.01 2.16
N TYR A 306 -2.52 -21.22 1.15
CA TYR A 306 -1.35 -21.56 0.33
C TYR A 306 -0.04 -21.48 1.12
N THR A 307 0.11 -20.45 1.97
CA THR A 307 1.28 -20.29 2.84
C THR A 307 1.42 -21.46 3.82
N GLU A 308 0.32 -21.84 4.47
CA GLU A 308 0.29 -23.01 5.39
C GLU A 308 0.63 -24.32 4.67
N HIS A 309 0.11 -24.49 3.47
CA HIS A 309 0.43 -25.66 2.65
C HIS A 309 1.91 -25.72 2.28
N SER A 310 2.48 -24.59 1.85
CA SER A 310 3.90 -24.49 1.50
C SER A 310 4.81 -24.74 2.72
N GLN A 311 4.45 -24.25 3.88
CA GLN A 311 5.18 -24.51 5.14
C GLN A 311 5.11 -25.97 5.57
N ARG A 312 3.99 -26.64 5.37
CA ARG A 312 3.84 -28.09 5.64
C ARG A 312 4.70 -28.95 4.70
N MET A 313 4.88 -28.53 3.45
CA MET A 313 5.71 -29.24 2.46
C MET A 313 7.21 -28.99 2.62
N ALA A 314 7.61 -27.89 3.27
CA ALA A 314 9.02 -27.52 3.50
C ALA A 314 9.84 -28.46 4.44
N PRO A 315 9.28 -29.30 5.34
CA PRO A 315 10.07 -30.20 6.19
C PRO A 315 10.80 -31.33 5.49
N GLU A 316 10.51 -31.65 4.23
CA GLU A 316 11.06 -32.84 3.55
C GLU A 316 12.40 -32.58 2.83
N LEU A 317 12.93 -31.36 2.83
CA LEU A 317 14.17 -31.00 2.14
C LEU A 317 15.38 -30.81 3.09
N ARG A 318 15.46 -31.55 4.21
CA ARG A 318 16.73 -31.68 4.93
C ARG A 318 17.68 -32.58 4.17
N PRO A 319 18.89 -32.12 3.76
CA PRO A 319 19.85 -32.99 3.11
C PRO A 319 20.22 -34.11 4.08
N ARG A 320 20.08 -35.35 3.65
CA ARG A 320 20.67 -36.51 4.32
C ARG A 320 22.19 -36.27 4.33
N MET A 321 22.75 -35.87 5.46
CA MET A 321 24.15 -35.94 5.69
C MET A 321 24.56 -37.40 5.53
N ARG A 322 25.37 -37.69 4.50
CA ARG A 322 26.05 -38.96 4.34
C ARG A 322 27.09 -39.10 5.47
N ALA A 323 26.96 -40.18 6.21
CA ALA A 323 27.97 -40.64 7.12
C ALA A 323 29.21 -41.12 6.35
#